data_6c9b7c6bca9783451535950198770968
#
_entry.id   6c9b7c6bca9783451535950198770968
#
_cell.length_a   1.000
_cell.length_b   1.000
_cell.length_c   1.000
_cell.angle_alpha   90.00
_cell.angle_beta   90.00
_cell.angle_gamma   90.00
#
_symmetry.space_group_name_H-M   'P 1'
#
loop_
_entity.id
_entity.type
_entity.pdbx_description
1 polymer ?
#
loop_
_entity_poly.entity_id
_entity_poly.type
_entity_poly.pdbx_seq_one_letter_code
_entity_poly.pdbx_strand_id
1 'polypeptide(L)'
;MRLTRIYSPEHLSSGKHLNLPKDLSHYLANVLRLKAGDKVALFNAESGEFYAEVSDVTKNAIIVTLSEQRREALSSRQRAVRLELGLGLSKGDRMDYGIQKSVELGATLITPVNCEYGDVRFKQASRIANKLRHWRRIATGATAQSGRLDVPTIAEPLDLSDWLERQSSEILLCLDSRGTERLGDTLLGNSIAILIGPEGGLSSAEVALSAESGFIPITLGPRVLRTETAPVAALAVIQHCLGH
;
A
#
# COMPACT_ATOMS: atom_id res chain seq x y z
N MET A 1 -25.29 8.07 3.67
CA MET A 1 -24.90 6.95 2.79
C MET A 1 -23.42 7.12 2.42
N ARG A 2 -22.60 6.09 2.52
CA ARG A 2 -21.16 6.19 2.17
C ARG A 2 -21.04 6.18 0.66
N LEU A 3 -20.43 7.22 0.06
CA LEU A 3 -20.20 7.29 -1.38
C LEU A 3 -19.16 6.24 -1.81
N THR A 4 -19.39 5.61 -2.97
CA THR A 4 -18.37 4.79 -3.63
C THR A 4 -17.23 5.68 -4.08
N ARG A 5 -16.02 5.43 -3.58
CA ARG A 5 -14.82 6.18 -3.93
C ARG A 5 -14.06 5.47 -5.05
N ILE A 6 -13.66 6.22 -6.07
CA ILE A 6 -13.05 5.72 -7.29
C ILE A 6 -11.73 6.47 -7.51
N TYR A 7 -10.63 5.73 -7.55
CA TYR A 7 -9.33 6.29 -7.92
C TYR A 7 -9.28 6.58 -9.42
N SER A 8 -8.79 7.78 -9.76
CA SER A 8 -8.47 8.14 -11.15
C SER A 8 -7.09 8.77 -11.22
N PRO A 9 -6.19 8.27 -12.09
CA PRO A 9 -4.87 8.88 -12.30
C PRO A 9 -4.94 10.21 -13.08
N GLU A 10 -6.11 10.54 -13.66
CA GLU A 10 -6.27 11.76 -14.42
C GLU A 10 -6.42 12.98 -13.53
N HIS A 11 -6.05 14.15 -14.03
CA HIS A 11 -6.34 15.43 -13.37
C HIS A 11 -7.85 15.61 -13.20
N LEU A 12 -8.29 15.91 -11.97
CA LEU A 12 -9.69 16.11 -11.61
C LEU A 12 -9.98 17.60 -11.47
N SER A 13 -11.10 18.06 -12.02
CA SER A 13 -11.59 19.44 -11.88
C SER A 13 -13.12 19.46 -12.00
N SER A 14 -13.75 20.45 -11.39
CA SER A 14 -15.21 20.64 -11.46
C SER A 14 -15.67 20.82 -12.92
N GLY A 15 -16.78 20.20 -13.27
CA GLY A 15 -17.37 20.21 -14.62
C GLY A 15 -16.71 19.24 -15.59
N LYS A 16 -15.62 18.57 -15.23
CA LYS A 16 -14.95 17.62 -16.14
C LYS A 16 -15.78 16.35 -16.32
N HIS A 17 -15.88 15.88 -17.57
CA HIS A 17 -16.41 14.57 -17.89
C HIS A 17 -15.26 13.58 -18.05
N LEU A 18 -15.35 12.45 -17.39
CA LEU A 18 -14.35 11.39 -17.45
C LEU A 18 -14.97 10.07 -17.91
N ASN A 19 -14.30 9.44 -18.88
CA ASN A 19 -14.60 8.09 -19.30
C ASN A 19 -13.73 7.13 -18.52
N LEU A 20 -14.33 6.36 -17.61
CA LEU A 20 -13.58 5.45 -16.76
C LEU A 20 -13.00 4.27 -17.55
N PRO A 21 -11.80 3.78 -17.21
CA PRO A 21 -11.17 2.63 -17.84
C PRO A 21 -12.10 1.42 -17.92
N LYS A 22 -12.01 0.64 -18.99
CA LYS A 22 -12.90 -0.48 -19.27
C LYS A 22 -13.00 -1.50 -18.13
N ASP A 23 -11.87 -1.91 -17.57
CA ASP A 23 -11.84 -2.88 -16.46
C ASP A 23 -12.54 -2.35 -15.22
N LEU A 24 -12.36 -1.06 -14.93
CA LEU A 24 -13.00 -0.38 -13.81
C LEU A 24 -14.50 -0.21 -14.08
N SER A 25 -14.88 0.22 -15.27
CA SER A 25 -16.28 0.35 -15.69
C SER A 25 -17.03 -0.98 -15.57
N HIS A 26 -16.41 -2.08 -16.01
CA HIS A 26 -16.97 -3.40 -15.90
C HIS A 26 -17.19 -3.81 -14.41
N TYR A 27 -16.23 -3.53 -13.53
CA TYR A 27 -16.37 -3.79 -12.10
C TYR A 27 -17.50 -2.94 -11.49
N LEU A 28 -17.55 -1.65 -11.77
CA LEU A 28 -18.55 -0.73 -11.24
C LEU A 28 -19.96 -1.07 -11.72
N ALA A 29 -20.13 -1.43 -12.99
CA ALA A 29 -21.44 -1.80 -13.54
C ALA A 29 -21.94 -3.17 -13.05
N ASN A 30 -21.07 -4.19 -13.02
CA ASN A 30 -21.51 -5.57 -12.78
C ASN A 30 -21.43 -6.01 -11.31
N VAL A 31 -20.46 -5.49 -10.55
CA VAL A 31 -20.28 -5.84 -9.13
C VAL A 31 -20.97 -4.82 -8.24
N LEU A 32 -20.70 -3.52 -8.44
CA LEU A 32 -21.34 -2.46 -7.65
C LEU A 32 -22.69 -2.02 -8.22
N ARG A 33 -23.02 -2.43 -9.44
CA ARG A 33 -24.31 -2.20 -10.10
C ARG A 33 -24.69 -0.73 -10.21
N LEU A 34 -23.67 0.13 -10.45
CA LEU A 34 -23.89 1.56 -10.64
C LEU A 34 -24.72 1.82 -11.91
N LYS A 35 -25.61 2.82 -11.80
CA LYS A 35 -26.52 3.28 -12.87
C LYS A 35 -26.33 4.77 -13.10
N ALA A 36 -26.80 5.26 -14.25
CA ALA A 36 -26.90 6.69 -14.49
C ALA A 36 -27.71 7.37 -13.36
N GLY A 37 -27.22 8.49 -12.88
CA GLY A 37 -27.73 9.22 -11.72
C GLY A 37 -27.11 8.83 -10.37
N ASP A 38 -26.35 7.73 -10.28
CA ASP A 38 -25.70 7.35 -9.03
C ASP A 38 -24.56 8.32 -8.69
N LYS A 39 -24.46 8.65 -7.39
CA LYS A 39 -23.43 9.54 -6.88
C LYS A 39 -22.22 8.75 -6.42
N VAL A 40 -21.06 9.21 -6.84
CA VAL A 40 -19.74 8.63 -6.51
C VAL A 40 -18.77 9.74 -6.11
N ALA A 41 -17.56 9.39 -5.69
CA ALA A 41 -16.47 10.34 -5.51
C ALA A 41 -15.24 9.86 -6.27
N LEU A 42 -14.62 10.74 -7.05
CA LEU A 42 -13.33 10.47 -7.69
C LEU A 42 -12.23 11.14 -6.89
N PHE A 43 -11.07 10.48 -6.80
CA PHE A 43 -9.96 10.99 -6.01
C PHE A 43 -8.59 10.64 -6.58
N ASN A 44 -7.61 11.50 -6.29
CA ASN A 44 -6.17 11.23 -6.34
C ASN A 44 -5.42 12.20 -5.42
N ALA A 45 -4.12 11.97 -5.25
CA ALA A 45 -3.28 12.79 -4.38
C ALA A 45 -3.07 14.22 -4.91
N GLU A 46 -3.07 14.40 -6.22
CA GLU A 46 -2.71 15.67 -6.88
C GLU A 46 -3.88 16.63 -7.00
N SER A 47 -5.07 16.11 -7.27
CA SER A 47 -6.28 16.91 -7.46
C SER A 47 -7.18 16.94 -6.23
N GLY A 48 -7.00 16.01 -5.29
CA GLY A 48 -7.91 15.83 -4.15
C GLY A 48 -9.07 14.90 -4.47
N GLU A 49 -10.23 15.17 -3.89
CA GLU A 49 -11.45 14.36 -4.05
C GLU A 49 -12.61 15.23 -4.50
N PHE A 50 -13.34 14.78 -5.52
CA PHE A 50 -14.48 15.47 -6.11
C PHE A 50 -15.72 14.61 -6.03
N TYR A 51 -16.86 15.22 -5.76
CA TYR A 51 -18.15 14.58 -6.01
C TYR A 51 -18.32 14.38 -7.52
N ALA A 52 -18.98 13.30 -7.90
CA ALA A 52 -19.31 13.01 -9.26
C ALA A 52 -20.65 12.26 -9.37
N GLU A 53 -21.26 12.37 -10.51
CA GLU A 53 -22.48 11.64 -10.87
C GLU A 53 -22.18 10.78 -12.09
N VAL A 54 -22.69 9.56 -12.09
CA VAL A 54 -22.64 8.68 -13.25
C VAL A 54 -23.58 9.24 -14.31
N SER A 55 -23.02 9.79 -15.38
CA SER A 55 -23.79 10.42 -16.46
C SER A 55 -24.32 9.38 -17.45
N ASP A 56 -23.54 8.33 -17.72
CA ASP A 56 -23.93 7.27 -18.66
C ASP A 56 -23.23 5.93 -18.31
N VAL A 57 -23.93 4.84 -18.59
CA VAL A 57 -23.43 3.47 -18.42
C VAL A 57 -23.65 2.71 -19.73
N THR A 58 -22.58 2.49 -20.45
CA THR A 58 -22.56 1.67 -21.67
C THR A 58 -22.04 0.27 -21.40
N LYS A 59 -22.10 -0.61 -22.37
CA LYS A 59 -21.55 -1.98 -22.28
C LYS A 59 -20.04 -1.99 -21.95
N ASN A 60 -19.29 -0.96 -22.34
CA ASN A 60 -17.83 -0.92 -22.27
C ASN A 60 -17.27 0.24 -21.44
N ALA A 61 -18.09 1.18 -21.00
CA ALA A 61 -17.64 2.38 -20.33
C ALA A 61 -18.69 2.95 -19.37
N ILE A 62 -18.22 3.55 -18.29
CA ILE A 62 -18.99 4.44 -17.43
C ILE A 62 -18.42 5.84 -17.61
N ILE A 63 -19.30 6.78 -17.88
CA ILE A 63 -18.97 8.21 -17.94
C ILE A 63 -19.45 8.86 -16.66
N VAL A 64 -18.58 9.64 -16.04
CA VAL A 64 -18.90 10.40 -14.83
C VAL A 64 -18.68 11.89 -15.07
N THR A 65 -19.53 12.71 -14.48
CA THR A 65 -19.39 14.18 -14.49
C THR A 65 -19.01 14.63 -13.09
N LEU A 66 -17.86 15.30 -12.95
CA LEU A 66 -17.38 15.84 -11.70
C LEU A 66 -18.13 17.12 -11.35
N SER A 67 -18.44 17.29 -10.08
CA SER A 67 -19.04 18.51 -9.56
C SER A 67 -18.07 19.26 -8.62
N GLU A 68 -18.47 19.58 -7.43
CA GLU A 68 -17.65 20.33 -6.48
C GLU A 68 -16.54 19.48 -5.84
N GLN A 69 -15.44 20.15 -5.48
CA GLN A 69 -14.35 19.53 -4.73
C GLN A 69 -14.81 19.22 -3.30
N ARG A 70 -14.61 17.98 -2.88
CA ARG A 70 -14.94 17.48 -1.55
C ARG A 70 -13.79 17.58 -0.57
N ARG A 71 -12.57 17.36 -1.03
CA ARG A 71 -11.34 17.41 -0.25
C ARG A 71 -10.21 17.96 -1.12
N GLU A 72 -9.36 18.77 -0.52
CA GLU A 72 -8.18 19.29 -1.19
C GLU A 72 -7.15 18.20 -1.48
N ALA A 73 -6.25 18.49 -2.41
CA ALA A 73 -5.08 17.69 -2.71
C ALA A 73 -4.18 17.53 -1.46
N LEU A 74 -3.35 16.49 -1.44
CA LEU A 74 -2.39 16.33 -0.37
C LEU A 74 -1.39 17.49 -0.37
N SER A 75 -1.19 18.09 0.79
CA SER A 75 -0.16 19.11 1.01
C SER A 75 1.25 18.52 0.86
N SER A 76 2.24 19.37 0.63
CA SER A 76 3.64 18.97 0.57
C SER A 76 4.10 18.28 1.86
N ARG A 77 3.62 18.72 3.03
CA ARG A 77 3.93 18.09 4.32
C ARG A 77 3.38 16.67 4.42
N GLN A 78 2.15 16.44 3.97
CA GLN A 78 1.54 15.10 3.98
C GLN A 78 2.24 14.15 3.00
N ARG A 79 2.77 14.66 1.88
CA ARG A 79 3.55 13.88 0.92
C ARG A 79 4.99 13.62 1.37
N ALA A 80 5.49 14.38 2.34
CA ALA A 80 6.88 14.23 2.83
C ALA A 80 7.07 12.99 3.70
N VAL A 81 6.02 12.46 4.31
CA VAL A 81 6.10 11.21 5.09
C VAL A 81 6.25 10.02 4.13
N ARG A 82 7.38 9.33 4.22
CA ARG A 82 7.69 8.13 3.42
C ARG A 82 7.76 6.92 4.34
N LEU A 83 6.88 5.97 4.12
CA LEU A 83 6.83 4.71 4.86
C LEU A 83 6.98 3.56 3.88
N GLU A 84 8.19 3.03 3.77
CA GLU A 84 8.55 1.95 2.87
C GLU A 84 8.52 0.62 3.59
N LEU A 85 7.84 -0.36 3.02
CA LEU A 85 7.72 -1.70 3.57
C LEU A 85 8.36 -2.72 2.64
N GLY A 86 9.45 -3.36 3.09
CA GLY A 86 9.93 -4.62 2.54
C GLY A 86 9.15 -5.76 3.17
N LEU A 87 8.25 -6.39 2.41
CA LEU A 87 7.38 -7.44 2.90
C LEU A 87 7.80 -8.79 2.32
N GLY A 88 8.27 -9.70 3.17
CA GLY A 88 8.63 -11.05 2.79
C GLY A 88 7.50 -11.75 2.05
N LEU A 89 7.81 -12.34 0.90
CA LEU A 89 6.83 -13.02 0.06
C LEU A 89 6.15 -14.15 0.80
N SER A 90 4.85 -14.06 0.94
CA SER A 90 3.97 -14.98 1.65
C SER A 90 2.95 -15.61 0.71
N LYS A 91 2.37 -16.75 1.11
CA LYS A 91 1.38 -17.47 0.30
C LYS A 91 0.01 -16.80 0.30
N GLY A 92 -0.60 -16.69 -0.87
CA GLY A 92 -2.04 -16.44 -1.09
C GLY A 92 -2.58 -15.25 -0.31
N ASP A 93 -3.60 -15.48 0.47
CA ASP A 93 -4.39 -14.47 1.16
C ASP A 93 -3.61 -13.71 2.26
N ARG A 94 -2.51 -14.28 2.78
CA ARG A 94 -1.68 -13.60 3.78
C ARG A 94 -0.96 -12.41 3.17
N MET A 95 -0.38 -12.57 1.97
CA MET A 95 0.24 -11.46 1.24
C MET A 95 -0.79 -10.40 0.88
N ASP A 96 -1.96 -10.81 0.41
CA ASP A 96 -3.05 -9.92 0.04
C ASP A 96 -3.54 -9.11 1.25
N TYR A 97 -3.71 -9.76 2.40
CA TYR A 97 -4.07 -9.10 3.66
C TYR A 97 -2.97 -8.16 4.16
N GLY A 98 -1.70 -8.61 4.13
CA GLY A 98 -0.55 -7.79 4.50
C GLY A 98 -0.48 -6.49 3.69
N ILE A 99 -0.62 -6.58 2.37
CA ILE A 99 -0.67 -5.41 1.48
C ILE A 99 -1.87 -4.54 1.82
N GLN A 100 -3.07 -5.11 1.89
CA GLN A 100 -4.30 -4.36 2.20
C GLN A 100 -4.14 -3.52 3.48
N LYS A 101 -3.71 -4.15 4.56
CA LYS A 101 -3.61 -3.48 5.87
C LYS A 101 -2.44 -2.50 5.92
N SER A 102 -1.35 -2.79 5.24
CA SER A 102 -0.25 -1.84 5.13
C SER A 102 -0.66 -0.55 4.40
N VAL A 103 -1.49 -0.67 3.36
CA VAL A 103 -2.08 0.50 2.69
C VAL A 103 -2.98 1.29 3.64
N GLU A 104 -3.89 0.62 4.34
CA GLU A 104 -4.79 1.26 5.32
C GLU A 104 -4.01 2.01 6.41
N LEU A 105 -2.83 1.50 6.79
CA LEU A 105 -1.93 2.04 7.81
C LEU A 105 -0.84 2.96 7.25
N GLY A 106 -0.99 3.46 6.03
CA GLY A 106 -0.18 4.57 5.55
C GLY A 106 1.11 4.21 4.80
N ALA A 107 1.40 2.94 4.51
CA ALA A 107 2.53 2.61 3.65
C ALA A 107 2.48 3.38 2.33
N THR A 108 3.61 3.93 1.89
CA THR A 108 3.73 4.71 0.64
C THR A 108 4.37 3.90 -0.48
N LEU A 109 5.21 2.92 -0.11
CA LEU A 109 5.83 1.97 -1.02
C LEU A 109 5.84 0.60 -0.37
N ILE A 110 5.41 -0.44 -1.09
CA ILE A 110 5.47 -1.83 -0.64
C ILE A 110 6.26 -2.62 -1.67
N THR A 111 7.36 -3.20 -1.24
CA THR A 111 8.20 -4.09 -2.06
C THR A 111 8.08 -5.51 -1.55
N PRO A 112 7.53 -6.46 -2.33
CA PRO A 112 7.62 -7.88 -2.01
C PRO A 112 9.09 -8.32 -2.05
N VAL A 113 9.57 -8.99 -1.00
CA VAL A 113 10.98 -9.37 -0.87
C VAL A 113 11.12 -10.90 -0.84
N ASN A 114 12.03 -11.42 -1.67
CA ASN A 114 12.44 -12.82 -1.60
C ASN A 114 13.36 -13.02 -0.40
N CYS A 115 12.92 -13.87 0.54
CA CYS A 115 13.70 -14.26 1.73
C CYS A 115 14.00 -15.76 1.70
N GLU A 116 14.99 -16.18 2.49
CA GLU A 116 15.45 -17.57 2.54
C GLU A 116 14.33 -18.54 2.92
N TYR A 117 13.55 -18.20 3.95
CA TYR A 117 12.44 -19.02 4.46
C TYR A 117 11.10 -18.69 3.81
N GLY A 118 11.13 -17.95 2.69
CA GLY A 118 9.94 -17.69 1.89
C GLY A 118 9.57 -18.90 1.04
N ASP A 119 8.35 -19.37 1.18
CA ASP A 119 7.79 -20.48 0.40
C ASP A 119 7.46 -20.12 -1.07
N VAL A 120 7.45 -18.82 -1.37
CA VAL A 120 7.04 -18.30 -2.69
C VAL A 120 8.23 -17.68 -3.38
N ARG A 121 8.52 -18.16 -4.58
CA ARG A 121 9.51 -17.54 -5.48
C ARG A 121 8.91 -17.45 -6.88
N PHE A 122 8.93 -16.27 -7.45
CA PHE A 122 8.44 -16.05 -8.80
C PHE A 122 9.60 -16.19 -9.80
N LYS A 123 9.59 -17.28 -10.58
CA LYS A 123 10.60 -17.55 -11.62
C LYS A 123 10.20 -17.03 -13.01
N GLN A 124 8.92 -16.70 -13.22
CA GLN A 124 8.39 -16.35 -14.54
C GLN A 124 7.85 -14.91 -14.52
N ALA A 125 8.31 -14.07 -15.44
CA ALA A 125 7.88 -12.68 -15.58
C ALA A 125 6.36 -12.51 -15.71
N SER A 126 5.68 -13.42 -16.44
CA SER A 126 4.24 -13.40 -16.58
C SER A 126 3.49 -13.60 -15.27
N ARG A 127 4.01 -14.46 -14.37
CA ARG A 127 3.44 -14.66 -13.03
C ARG A 127 3.64 -13.43 -12.15
N ILE A 128 4.82 -12.79 -12.22
CA ILE A 128 5.10 -11.53 -11.52
C ILE A 128 4.10 -10.47 -11.97
N ALA A 129 3.96 -10.25 -13.28
CA ALA A 129 3.05 -9.25 -13.84
C ALA A 129 1.59 -9.46 -13.39
N ASN A 130 1.12 -10.72 -13.37
CA ASN A 130 -0.24 -11.04 -12.90
C ASN A 130 -0.42 -10.77 -11.41
N LYS A 131 0.57 -11.12 -10.58
CA LYS A 131 0.53 -10.85 -9.13
C LYS A 131 0.60 -9.36 -8.84
N LEU A 132 1.46 -8.61 -9.50
CA LEU A 132 1.54 -7.15 -9.37
C LEU A 132 0.22 -6.48 -9.73
N ARG A 133 -0.43 -6.89 -10.81
CA ARG A 133 -1.74 -6.37 -11.19
C ARG A 133 -2.78 -6.65 -10.10
N HIS A 134 -2.77 -7.84 -9.52
CA HIS A 134 -3.65 -8.22 -8.41
C HIS A 134 -3.39 -7.37 -7.16
N TRP A 135 -2.14 -7.26 -6.72
CA TRP A 135 -1.77 -6.47 -5.53
C TRP A 135 -2.03 -4.97 -5.70
N ARG A 136 -1.81 -4.42 -6.89
CA ARG A 136 -2.16 -3.03 -7.21
C ARG A 136 -3.67 -2.78 -7.13
N ARG A 137 -4.51 -3.75 -7.50
CA ARG A 137 -5.96 -3.66 -7.30
C ARG A 137 -6.33 -3.67 -5.81
N ILE A 138 -5.68 -4.51 -5.01
CA ILE A 138 -5.85 -4.53 -3.55
C ILE A 138 -5.47 -3.17 -2.97
N ALA A 139 -4.32 -2.63 -3.34
CA ALA A 139 -3.85 -1.34 -2.88
C ALA A 139 -4.84 -0.21 -3.23
N THR A 140 -5.32 -0.15 -4.47
CA THR A 140 -6.34 0.82 -4.90
C THR A 140 -7.64 0.68 -4.10
N GLY A 141 -8.12 -0.55 -3.90
CA GLY A 141 -9.32 -0.82 -3.11
C GLY A 141 -9.17 -0.41 -1.64
N ALA A 142 -8.04 -0.72 -1.02
CA ALA A 142 -7.71 -0.34 0.35
C ALA A 142 -7.60 1.19 0.50
N THR A 143 -6.98 1.88 -0.46
CA THR A 143 -6.92 3.35 -0.53
C THR A 143 -8.31 3.96 -0.60
N ALA A 144 -9.18 3.44 -1.46
CA ALA A 144 -10.55 3.91 -1.58
C ALA A 144 -11.34 3.70 -0.29
N GLN A 145 -11.15 2.56 0.38
CA GLN A 145 -11.87 2.20 1.60
C GLN A 145 -11.39 2.99 2.82
N SER A 146 -10.07 3.17 2.99
CA SER A 146 -9.47 3.84 4.15
C SER A 146 -9.61 5.36 4.14
N GLY A 147 -10.03 5.94 3.02
CA GLY A 147 -10.16 7.40 2.90
C GLY A 147 -8.89 8.10 2.46
N ARG A 148 -7.81 7.40 2.15
CA ARG A 148 -6.58 7.97 1.60
C ARG A 148 -6.84 8.59 0.22
N LEU A 149 -5.99 9.53 -0.19
CA LEU A 149 -6.00 10.12 -1.53
C LEU A 149 -4.86 9.57 -2.40
N ASP A 150 -3.81 9.05 -1.79
CA ASP A 150 -2.62 8.49 -2.43
C ASP A 150 -2.69 6.96 -2.46
N VAL A 151 -2.55 6.39 -3.65
CA VAL A 151 -2.40 4.94 -3.83
C VAL A 151 -0.90 4.62 -3.71
N PRO A 152 -0.49 3.78 -2.75
CA PRO A 152 0.92 3.41 -2.61
C PRO A 152 1.43 2.65 -3.83
N THR A 153 2.70 2.79 -4.11
CA THR A 153 3.38 2.00 -5.13
C THR A 153 3.56 0.56 -4.64
N ILE A 154 3.16 -0.42 -5.46
CA ILE A 154 3.56 -1.81 -5.28
C ILE A 154 4.68 -2.09 -6.28
N ALA A 155 5.89 -2.25 -5.76
CA ALA A 155 7.09 -2.50 -6.56
C ALA A 155 7.16 -3.96 -7.05
N GLU A 156 8.02 -4.20 -8.02
CA GLU A 156 8.35 -5.58 -8.42
C GLU A 156 9.08 -6.30 -7.29
N PRO A 157 8.88 -7.62 -7.15
CA PRO A 157 9.62 -8.41 -6.17
C PRO A 157 11.13 -8.29 -6.37
N LEU A 158 11.85 -8.11 -5.27
CA LEU A 158 13.31 -8.04 -5.24
C LEU A 158 13.89 -9.14 -4.34
N ASP A 159 15.12 -9.52 -4.60
CA ASP A 159 15.90 -10.26 -3.62
C ASP A 159 16.27 -9.35 -2.45
N LEU A 160 16.44 -9.92 -1.25
CA LEU A 160 16.66 -9.13 -0.04
C LEU A 160 17.90 -8.22 -0.17
N SER A 161 19.01 -8.73 -0.70
CA SER A 161 20.23 -7.94 -0.92
C SER A 161 19.96 -6.71 -1.78
N ASP A 162 19.26 -6.90 -2.91
CA ASP A 162 18.95 -5.82 -3.85
C ASP A 162 18.01 -4.78 -3.22
N TRP A 163 17.08 -5.24 -2.37
CA TRP A 163 16.17 -4.33 -1.67
C TRP A 163 16.92 -3.51 -0.62
N LEU A 164 17.80 -4.13 0.17
CA LEU A 164 18.61 -3.44 1.18
C LEU A 164 19.51 -2.36 0.56
N GLU A 165 20.20 -2.67 -0.54
CA GLU A 165 21.08 -1.73 -1.24
C GLU A 165 20.36 -0.48 -1.78
N ARG A 166 19.07 -0.58 -2.06
CA ARG A 166 18.24 0.53 -2.59
C ARG A 166 17.69 1.46 -1.51
N GLN A 167 17.89 1.12 -0.24
CA GLN A 167 17.30 1.93 0.83
C GLN A 167 18.05 3.24 1.02
N SER A 168 17.26 4.30 1.17
CA SER A 168 17.76 5.66 1.43
C SER A 168 16.93 6.38 2.50
N SER A 169 16.09 5.64 3.22
CA SER A 169 15.29 6.18 4.31
C SER A 169 16.16 6.58 5.50
N GLU A 170 15.72 7.61 6.25
CA GLU A 170 16.43 8.10 7.44
C GLU A 170 16.47 7.06 8.55
N ILE A 171 15.42 6.26 8.65
CA ILE A 171 15.26 5.21 9.68
C ILE A 171 15.08 3.88 8.97
N LEU A 172 15.98 2.93 9.26
CA LEU A 172 15.98 1.59 8.70
C LEU A 172 15.70 0.57 9.81
N LEU A 173 14.59 -0.16 9.72
CA LEU A 173 14.13 -1.09 10.76
C LEU A 173 13.98 -2.50 10.20
N CYS A 174 14.47 -3.49 10.96
CA CYS A 174 14.28 -4.91 10.66
C CYS A 174 13.47 -5.55 11.77
N LEU A 175 12.26 -6.00 11.47
CA LEU A 175 11.41 -6.65 12.47
C LEU A 175 11.86 -8.10 12.69
N ASP A 176 12.41 -8.37 13.86
CA ASP A 176 12.86 -9.68 14.28
C ASP A 176 12.47 -9.94 15.74
N SER A 177 11.98 -11.14 16.05
CA SER A 177 11.61 -11.51 17.43
C SER A 177 12.80 -11.59 18.40
N ARG A 178 14.02 -11.65 17.87
CA ARG A 178 15.29 -11.65 18.60
C ARG A 178 15.85 -10.23 18.83
N GLY A 179 15.21 -9.21 18.23
CA GLY A 179 15.60 -7.81 18.41
C GLY A 179 15.54 -7.38 19.87
N THR A 180 16.48 -6.57 20.29
CA THR A 180 16.57 -6.03 21.65
C THR A 180 15.91 -4.67 21.80
N GLU A 181 15.82 -3.92 20.73
CA GLU A 181 15.21 -2.60 20.71
C GLU A 181 13.70 -2.67 20.47
N ARG A 182 12.94 -1.83 21.15
CA ARG A 182 11.50 -1.73 20.93
C ARG A 182 11.20 -0.74 19.83
N LEU A 183 10.27 -1.11 18.95
CA LEU A 183 9.69 -0.16 18.03
C LEU A 183 9.02 0.98 18.82
N GLY A 184 9.30 2.21 18.47
CA GLY A 184 8.79 3.41 19.13
C GLY A 184 9.88 4.21 19.84
N ASP A 185 10.91 3.56 20.37
CA ASP A 185 12.02 4.26 21.00
C ASP A 185 13.02 4.86 19.99
N THR A 186 12.95 4.40 18.74
CA THR A 186 13.90 4.72 17.65
C THR A 186 13.33 5.63 16.55
N LEU A 187 12.07 6.09 16.69
CA LEU A 187 11.36 6.80 15.60
C LEU A 187 11.56 8.32 15.69
N LEU A 188 12.57 8.83 15.00
CA LEU A 188 12.84 10.27 14.84
C LEU A 188 13.09 10.58 13.35
N GLY A 189 12.03 10.78 12.55
CA GLY A 189 12.17 11.13 11.13
C GLY A 189 10.89 10.91 10.33
N ASN A 190 10.86 11.43 9.12
CA ASN A 190 9.70 11.34 8.23
C ASN A 190 9.88 10.28 7.11
N SER A 191 11.06 9.64 7.03
CA SER A 191 11.37 8.62 6.03
C SER A 191 11.82 7.35 6.74
N ILE A 192 10.99 6.32 6.67
CA ILE A 192 11.16 5.06 7.40
C ILE A 192 11.07 3.91 6.41
N ALA A 193 12.03 3.00 6.44
CA ALA A 193 11.93 1.71 5.78
C ALA A 193 11.89 0.60 6.83
N ILE A 194 10.95 -0.32 6.70
CA ILE A 194 10.84 -1.47 7.60
C ILE A 194 10.82 -2.78 6.81
N LEU A 195 11.70 -3.70 7.19
CA LEU A 195 11.74 -5.07 6.69
C LEU A 195 10.94 -5.99 7.59
N ILE A 196 10.03 -6.77 7.00
CA ILE A 196 9.23 -7.80 7.71
C ILE A 196 9.35 -9.12 6.94
N GLY A 197 9.80 -10.17 7.61
CA GLY A 197 10.01 -11.49 7.02
C GLY A 197 8.72 -12.23 6.63
N PRO A 198 8.84 -13.32 5.85
CA PRO A 198 7.74 -14.23 5.51
C PRO A 198 7.31 -15.09 6.71
N GLU A 199 6.47 -16.11 6.49
CA GLU A 199 5.98 -17.01 7.53
C GLU A 199 7.07 -17.69 8.35
N GLY A 200 8.20 -18.04 7.71
CA GLY A 200 9.37 -18.62 8.37
C GLY A 200 10.26 -17.61 9.09
N GLY A 201 9.91 -16.32 9.02
CA GLY A 201 10.77 -15.23 9.53
C GLY A 201 11.99 -14.99 8.63
N LEU A 202 12.93 -14.21 9.14
CA LEU A 202 14.23 -13.97 8.51
C LEU A 202 15.26 -14.95 9.10
N SER A 203 16.17 -15.44 8.26
CA SER A 203 17.31 -16.23 8.74
C SER A 203 18.29 -15.37 9.53
N SER A 204 19.17 -16.01 10.30
CA SER A 204 20.19 -15.26 11.05
C SER A 204 21.16 -14.52 10.11
N ALA A 205 21.42 -15.09 8.93
CA ALA A 205 22.24 -14.45 7.90
C ALA A 205 21.54 -13.22 7.31
N GLU A 206 20.23 -13.29 7.05
CA GLU A 206 19.44 -12.16 6.55
C GLU A 206 19.35 -11.02 7.56
N VAL A 207 19.19 -11.34 8.86
CA VAL A 207 19.20 -10.31 9.93
C VAL A 207 20.60 -9.68 10.04
N ALA A 208 21.67 -10.46 9.97
CA ALA A 208 23.04 -9.92 9.98
C ALA A 208 23.29 -9.00 8.76
N LEU A 209 22.91 -9.45 7.58
CA LEU A 209 23.03 -8.65 6.34
C LEU A 209 22.24 -7.33 6.44
N SER A 210 21.03 -7.38 7.02
CA SER A 210 20.23 -6.18 7.24
C SER A 210 20.93 -5.23 8.20
N ALA A 211 21.51 -5.73 9.30
CA ALA A 211 22.25 -4.92 10.26
C ALA A 211 23.52 -4.29 9.63
N GLU A 212 24.27 -5.02 8.82
CA GLU A 212 25.40 -4.50 8.02
C GLU A 212 24.98 -3.39 7.04
N SER A 213 23.73 -3.46 6.57
CA SER A 213 23.10 -2.42 5.71
C SER A 213 22.51 -1.25 6.51
N GLY A 214 22.72 -1.18 7.83
CA GLY A 214 22.28 -0.10 8.69
C GLY A 214 20.87 -0.26 9.27
N PHE A 215 20.22 -1.41 9.09
CA PHE A 215 18.92 -1.68 9.69
C PHE A 215 19.07 -2.04 11.17
N ILE A 216 18.22 -1.44 11.99
CA ILE A 216 18.13 -1.70 13.42
C ILE A 216 17.18 -2.89 13.65
N PRO A 217 17.65 -4.00 14.25
CA PRO A 217 16.76 -5.10 14.61
C PRO A 217 15.84 -4.69 15.78
N ILE A 218 14.54 -4.65 15.51
CA ILE A 218 13.52 -4.23 16.46
C ILE A 218 12.54 -5.35 16.77
N THR A 219 11.91 -5.29 17.94
CA THR A 219 10.85 -6.21 18.35
C THR A 219 9.54 -5.49 18.70
N LEU A 220 8.42 -6.19 18.51
CA LEU A 220 7.08 -5.79 18.97
C LEU A 220 6.68 -6.46 20.30
N GLY A 221 7.66 -7.03 21.00
CA GLY A 221 7.47 -7.70 22.29
C GLY A 221 7.70 -9.22 22.22
N PRO A 222 7.37 -9.96 23.29
CA PRO A 222 7.84 -11.34 23.48
C PRO A 222 7.11 -12.39 22.63
N ARG A 223 6.09 -12.01 21.88
CA ARG A 223 5.31 -12.95 21.07
C ARG A 223 5.73 -12.92 19.63
N VAL A 224 5.85 -14.10 19.02
CA VAL A 224 5.99 -14.24 17.57
C VAL A 224 4.65 -13.93 16.91
N LEU A 225 4.62 -12.92 16.07
CA LEU A 225 3.43 -12.54 15.31
C LEU A 225 3.40 -13.30 13.98
N ARG A 226 2.21 -13.59 13.49
CA ARG A 226 2.05 -14.11 12.12
C ARG A 226 2.44 -13.05 11.10
N THR A 227 2.88 -13.48 9.93
CA THR A 227 3.37 -12.60 8.86
C THR A 227 2.34 -11.55 8.42
N GLU A 228 1.06 -11.87 8.47
CA GLU A 228 -0.03 -10.92 8.20
C GLU A 228 -0.33 -9.97 9.37
N THR A 229 0.02 -10.34 10.61
CA THR A 229 -0.19 -9.51 11.81
C THR A 229 0.97 -8.54 12.04
N ALA A 230 2.19 -8.96 11.72
CA ALA A 230 3.39 -8.19 11.95
C ALA A 230 3.38 -6.79 11.29
N PRO A 231 3.05 -6.64 9.99
CA PRO A 231 2.97 -5.32 9.37
C PRO A 231 1.86 -4.45 9.97
N VAL A 232 0.72 -5.03 10.36
CA VAL A 232 -0.37 -4.28 11.00
C VAL A 232 0.10 -3.67 12.32
N ALA A 233 0.72 -4.48 13.18
CA ALA A 233 1.19 -4.03 14.48
C ALA A 233 2.34 -3.02 14.35
N ALA A 234 3.31 -3.28 13.49
CA ALA A 234 4.45 -2.38 13.28
C ALA A 234 4.01 -1.02 12.73
N LEU A 235 3.21 -1.02 11.67
CA LEU A 235 2.76 0.22 11.02
C LEU A 235 1.82 1.02 11.92
N ALA A 236 0.98 0.37 12.74
CA ALA A 236 0.13 1.07 13.71
C ALA A 236 0.97 1.80 14.77
N VAL A 237 2.05 1.18 15.29
CA VAL A 237 2.96 1.84 16.22
C VAL A 237 3.69 3.00 15.55
N ILE A 238 4.20 2.80 14.33
CA ILE A 238 4.87 3.87 13.56
C ILE A 238 3.93 5.05 13.36
N GLN A 239 2.70 4.83 12.92
CA GLN A 239 1.72 5.92 12.73
C GLN A 239 1.40 6.66 14.03
N HIS A 240 1.25 5.94 15.13
CA HIS A 240 1.05 6.55 16.45
C HIS A 240 2.23 7.46 16.84
N CYS A 241 3.47 7.02 16.64
CA CYS A 241 4.67 7.80 16.94
C CYS A 241 4.83 9.01 16.00
N LEU A 242 4.36 8.92 14.75
CA LEU A 242 4.33 10.05 13.81
C LEU A 242 3.21 11.05 14.09
N GLY A 243 2.31 10.78 15.04
CA GLY A 243 1.21 11.67 15.43
C GLY A 243 0.01 11.62 14.48
N HIS A 244 -0.20 10.48 13.83
CA HIS A 244 -1.32 10.23 12.90
C HIS A 244 -2.39 9.31 13.49
#